data_0f729a8d584aa165c8f11c1b01e87caf
#
_entry.id   0f729a8d584aa165c8f11c1b01e87caf
#
_cell.length_a   1.000
_cell.length_b   1.000
_cell.length_c   1.000
_cell.angle_alpha   90.00
_cell.angle_beta   90.00
_cell.angle_gamma   90.00
#
_symmetry.space_group_name_H-M   'P 1'
#
loop_
_entity.id
_entity.type
_entity.pdbx_description
1 polymer ?
#
loop_
_entity_poly.entity_id
_entity_poly.type
_entity_poly.pdbx_seq_one_letter_code
_entity_poly.pdbx_strand_id
1 'polypeptide(L)'
;GWLNVDVLPRAEHDLMLDLTQPQAWPLQANSPTVGPLVLDEGQAEVIVANNVLQHVGDLPRLMTHALQLLKTGGRLVIEVPYEHAATAWQDPTHVREMNENSWLYYTDWFWCLGWYEHRFAVESAGYLDIELREAPRERAAFMKVTLLKVETTLRERMTARTMSAGIELPEDVPVPTRLYRPRQPAPALSVVS
;
A
#
# COMPACT_ATOMS: atom_id res chain seq x y z
N GLY A 1 -3.17 -21.77 1.10
CA GLY A 1 -2.78 -21.68 -0.31
C GLY A 1 -2.80 -20.24 -0.79
N TRP A 2 -2.40 -19.99 -2.01
CA TRP A 2 -2.51 -18.72 -2.69
C TRP A 2 -3.77 -18.65 -3.52
N LEU A 3 -4.35 -17.49 -3.67
CA LEU A 3 -5.45 -17.18 -4.56
C LEU A 3 -4.98 -16.09 -5.53
N ASN A 4 -4.98 -16.38 -6.82
CA ASN A 4 -4.64 -15.40 -7.84
C ASN A 4 -5.89 -14.64 -8.27
N VAL A 5 -5.88 -13.32 -8.06
CA VAL A 5 -7.01 -12.43 -8.33
C VAL A 5 -6.64 -11.46 -9.46
N ASP A 6 -7.49 -11.33 -10.47
CA ASP A 6 -7.31 -10.39 -11.58
C ASP A 6 -8.66 -9.73 -11.91
N VAL A 7 -8.62 -8.54 -12.50
CA VAL A 7 -9.80 -7.85 -13.03
C VAL A 7 -10.10 -8.27 -14.47
N LEU A 8 -9.12 -8.85 -15.17
CA LEU A 8 -9.23 -9.29 -16.56
C LEU A 8 -9.49 -10.79 -16.62
N PRO A 9 -10.28 -11.27 -17.59
CA PRO A 9 -10.55 -12.69 -17.81
C PRO A 9 -9.33 -13.38 -18.45
N ARG A 10 -8.26 -13.54 -17.66
CA ARG A 10 -7.05 -14.27 -18.06
C ARG A 10 -7.18 -15.74 -17.66
N ALA A 11 -6.51 -16.62 -18.42
CA ALA A 11 -6.61 -18.06 -18.22
C ALA A 11 -6.05 -18.57 -16.86
N GLU A 12 -5.28 -17.74 -16.14
CA GLU A 12 -4.50 -18.15 -14.97
C GLU A 12 -5.00 -17.53 -13.65
N HIS A 13 -6.16 -16.85 -13.64
CA HIS A 13 -6.71 -16.33 -12.39
C HIS A 13 -7.61 -17.37 -11.70
N ASP A 14 -7.56 -17.39 -10.37
CA ASP A 14 -8.48 -18.18 -9.55
C ASP A 14 -9.80 -17.45 -9.33
N LEU A 15 -9.76 -16.12 -9.32
CA LEU A 15 -10.94 -15.30 -9.10
C LEU A 15 -10.85 -13.99 -9.91
N MET A 16 -11.90 -13.71 -10.67
CA MET A 16 -12.09 -12.41 -11.30
C MET A 16 -12.78 -11.48 -10.29
N LEU A 17 -12.05 -10.47 -9.79
CA LEU A 17 -12.57 -9.53 -8.80
C LEU A 17 -11.90 -8.16 -8.98
N ASP A 18 -12.72 -7.13 -9.13
CA ASP A 18 -12.27 -5.74 -9.17
C ASP A 18 -12.38 -5.12 -7.77
N LEU A 19 -11.25 -5.01 -7.09
CA LEU A 19 -11.16 -4.37 -5.76
C LEU A 19 -11.28 -2.84 -5.82
N THR A 20 -11.44 -2.24 -6.99
CA THR A 20 -11.77 -0.81 -7.11
C THR A 20 -13.28 -0.55 -7.07
N GLN A 21 -14.09 -1.60 -7.19
CA GLN A 21 -15.55 -1.51 -7.03
C GLN A 21 -15.96 -1.66 -5.56
N PRO A 22 -17.10 -1.08 -5.15
CA PRO A 22 -17.62 -1.31 -3.80
C PRO A 22 -17.78 -2.79 -3.51
N GLN A 23 -17.25 -3.25 -2.38
CA GLN A 23 -17.38 -4.62 -1.91
C GLN A 23 -18.07 -4.65 -0.55
N ALA A 24 -18.85 -5.69 -0.32
CA ALA A 24 -19.40 -6.03 0.99
C ALA A 24 -18.80 -7.35 1.45
N TRP A 25 -18.30 -7.39 2.66
CA TRP A 25 -17.74 -8.59 3.27
C TRP A 25 -18.77 -9.25 4.20
N PRO A 26 -18.85 -10.59 4.27
CA PRO A 26 -18.12 -11.56 3.45
C PRO A 26 -18.60 -11.60 1.99
N LEU A 27 -17.66 -11.69 1.05
CA LEU A 27 -17.93 -11.88 -0.37
C LEU A 27 -17.94 -13.37 -0.70
N GLN A 28 -19.09 -13.87 -1.16
CA GLN A 28 -19.18 -15.23 -1.70
C GLN A 28 -18.81 -15.21 -3.19
N ALA A 29 -17.92 -16.08 -3.59
CA ALA A 29 -17.46 -16.19 -4.96
C ALA A 29 -17.34 -17.66 -5.35
N ASN A 30 -17.31 -17.91 -6.66
CA ASN A 30 -17.06 -19.24 -7.21
C ASN A 30 -15.86 -19.16 -8.14
N SER A 31 -14.76 -19.74 -7.69
CA SER A 31 -13.52 -19.81 -8.45
C SER A 31 -13.57 -20.96 -9.45
N PRO A 32 -13.12 -20.76 -10.70
CA PRO A 32 -13.03 -21.83 -11.68
C PRO A 32 -12.00 -22.90 -11.29
N THR A 33 -11.03 -22.59 -10.46
CA THR A 33 -9.92 -23.48 -10.08
C THR A 33 -10.11 -24.14 -8.72
N VAL A 34 -10.64 -23.38 -7.71
CA VAL A 34 -10.78 -23.89 -6.33
C VAL A 34 -12.24 -24.11 -5.91
N GLY A 35 -13.22 -23.75 -6.74
CA GLY A 35 -14.65 -23.89 -6.44
C GLY A 35 -15.20 -22.81 -5.53
N PRO A 36 -16.28 -23.08 -4.78
CA PRO A 36 -16.90 -22.08 -3.89
C PRO A 36 -15.91 -21.59 -2.83
N LEU A 37 -15.81 -20.28 -2.66
CA LEU A 37 -14.97 -19.65 -1.66
C LEU A 37 -15.66 -18.43 -1.03
N VAL A 38 -15.21 -18.06 0.14
CA VAL A 38 -15.66 -16.86 0.86
C VAL A 38 -14.44 -16.03 1.19
N LEU A 39 -14.46 -14.76 0.76
CA LEU A 39 -13.49 -13.78 1.19
C LEU A 39 -14.11 -12.93 2.29
N ASP A 40 -13.42 -12.80 3.40
CA ASP A 40 -13.90 -12.02 4.55
C ASP A 40 -12.80 -11.13 5.12
N GLU A 41 -13.20 -10.18 5.95
CA GLU A 41 -12.27 -9.30 6.63
C GLU A 41 -11.31 -10.09 7.53
N GLY A 42 -10.05 -9.69 7.56
CA GLY A 42 -9.05 -10.26 8.43
C GLY A 42 -8.60 -11.68 8.09
N GLN A 43 -8.89 -12.20 6.90
CA GLN A 43 -8.51 -13.58 6.53
C GLN A 43 -7.11 -13.68 5.90
N ALA A 44 -6.68 -12.66 5.16
CA ALA A 44 -5.43 -12.73 4.42
C ALA A 44 -4.23 -12.48 5.35
N GLU A 45 -3.22 -13.35 5.26
CA GLU A 45 -1.93 -13.13 5.92
C GLU A 45 -1.02 -12.22 5.11
N VAL A 46 -1.03 -12.42 3.79
CA VAL A 46 -0.21 -11.68 2.84
C VAL A 46 -1.03 -11.42 1.58
N ILE A 47 -0.98 -10.19 1.11
CA ILE A 47 -1.45 -9.80 -0.22
C ILE A 47 -0.21 -9.35 -1.00
N VAL A 48 -0.07 -9.81 -2.24
CA VAL A 48 1.01 -9.40 -3.14
C VAL A 48 0.42 -8.64 -4.32
N ALA A 49 0.93 -7.43 -4.54
CA ALA A 49 0.56 -6.57 -5.66
C ALA A 49 1.82 -6.24 -6.48
N ASN A 50 2.12 -7.09 -7.44
CA ASN A 50 3.28 -6.94 -8.30
C ASN A 50 2.86 -6.31 -9.63
N ASN A 51 3.35 -5.10 -9.92
CA ASN A 51 3.00 -4.31 -11.11
C ASN A 51 1.48 -4.12 -11.30
N VAL A 52 0.76 -3.83 -10.21
CA VAL A 52 -0.70 -3.64 -10.20
C VAL A 52 -1.07 -2.18 -9.94
N LEU A 53 -0.51 -1.55 -8.90
CA LEU A 53 -1.05 -0.31 -8.33
C LEU A 53 -0.96 0.90 -9.26
N GLN A 54 0.02 0.93 -10.16
CA GLN A 54 0.16 1.99 -11.15
C GLN A 54 -0.97 2.01 -12.20
N HIS A 55 -1.68 0.88 -12.39
CA HIS A 55 -2.82 0.76 -13.32
C HIS A 55 -4.17 1.08 -12.67
N VAL A 56 -4.22 1.19 -11.34
CA VAL A 56 -5.47 1.27 -10.57
C VAL A 56 -6.00 2.69 -10.54
N GLY A 57 -7.19 2.96 -11.10
CA GLY A 57 -7.83 4.28 -11.08
C GLY A 57 -8.21 4.73 -9.68
N ASP A 58 -8.97 3.94 -8.94
CA ASP A 58 -9.36 4.20 -7.54
C ASP A 58 -8.45 3.44 -6.58
N LEU A 59 -7.20 3.90 -6.46
CA LEU A 59 -6.22 3.30 -5.56
C LEU A 59 -6.63 3.38 -4.07
N PRO A 60 -7.21 4.50 -3.56
CA PRO A 60 -7.70 4.54 -2.19
C PRO A 60 -8.67 3.43 -1.85
N ARG A 61 -9.59 3.09 -2.74
CA ARG A 61 -10.56 2.01 -2.53
C ARG A 61 -9.90 0.63 -2.52
N LEU A 62 -9.04 0.36 -3.49
CA LEU A 62 -8.27 -0.90 -3.51
C LEU A 62 -7.47 -1.08 -2.21
N MET A 63 -6.79 -0.02 -1.76
CA MET A 63 -6.01 -0.05 -0.52
C MET A 63 -6.90 -0.24 0.72
N THR A 64 -8.12 0.30 0.72
CA THR A 64 -9.10 0.07 1.78
C THR A 64 -9.52 -1.40 1.83
N HIS A 65 -9.85 -1.99 0.69
CA HIS A 65 -10.20 -3.42 0.63
C HIS A 65 -9.02 -4.32 1.00
N ALA A 66 -7.81 -3.99 0.56
CA ALA A 66 -6.60 -4.71 0.98
C ALA A 66 -6.40 -4.64 2.51
N LEU A 67 -6.62 -3.45 3.11
CA LEU A 67 -6.56 -3.27 4.57
C LEU A 67 -7.63 -4.11 5.27
N GLN A 68 -8.86 -4.16 4.76
CA GLN A 68 -9.94 -4.96 5.32
C GLN A 68 -9.64 -6.46 5.25
N LEU A 69 -9.24 -6.96 4.09
CA LEU A 69 -8.94 -8.38 3.88
C LEU A 69 -7.77 -8.90 4.72
N LEU A 70 -6.76 -8.08 4.95
CA LEU A 70 -5.60 -8.46 5.78
C LEU A 70 -6.00 -8.63 7.24
N LYS A 71 -5.50 -9.68 7.89
CA LYS A 71 -5.50 -9.78 9.36
C LYS A 71 -4.59 -8.70 9.97
N THR A 72 -4.82 -8.32 11.21
CA THR A 72 -3.87 -7.49 11.97
C THR A 72 -2.51 -8.19 12.02
N GLY A 73 -1.44 -7.46 11.67
CA GLY A 73 -0.11 -8.03 11.45
C GLY A 73 0.09 -8.67 10.08
N GLY A 74 -0.92 -8.68 9.20
CA GLY A 74 -0.80 -9.11 7.81
C GLY A 74 -0.06 -8.09 6.95
N ARG A 75 0.47 -8.51 5.82
CA ARG A 75 1.38 -7.75 4.95
C ARG A 75 0.81 -7.55 3.57
N LEU A 76 0.92 -6.32 3.07
CA LEU A 76 0.76 -5.99 1.66
C LEU A 76 2.15 -5.78 1.06
N VAL A 77 2.57 -6.69 0.20
CA VAL A 77 3.86 -6.63 -0.50
C VAL A 77 3.63 -6.04 -1.88
N ILE A 78 4.29 -4.94 -2.16
CA ILE A 78 4.08 -4.14 -3.36
C ILE A 78 5.37 -4.04 -4.14
N GLU A 79 5.29 -4.20 -5.46
CA GLU A 79 6.34 -3.85 -6.41
C GLU A 79 5.73 -2.99 -7.51
N VAL A 80 6.30 -1.82 -7.77
CA VAL A 80 5.80 -0.86 -8.74
C VAL A 80 6.97 -0.17 -9.46
N PRO A 81 6.79 0.27 -10.71
CA PRO A 81 7.76 1.12 -11.38
C PRO A 81 8.05 2.38 -10.55
N TYR A 82 9.34 2.74 -10.47
CA TYR A 82 9.76 3.92 -9.73
C TYR A 82 9.65 5.18 -10.58
N GLU A 83 9.12 6.28 -10.04
CA GLU A 83 8.78 7.50 -10.78
C GLU A 83 9.90 8.07 -11.67
N HIS A 84 11.16 7.92 -11.25
CA HIS A 84 12.32 8.44 -11.99
C HIS A 84 12.85 7.49 -13.07
N ALA A 85 12.25 6.32 -13.22
CA ALA A 85 12.65 5.34 -14.21
C ALA A 85 11.78 5.42 -15.47
N ALA A 86 12.36 5.05 -16.62
CA ALA A 86 11.62 4.95 -17.87
C ALA A 86 10.43 3.98 -17.78
N THR A 87 10.55 2.94 -16.97
CA THR A 87 9.50 1.94 -16.72
C THR A 87 8.20 2.53 -16.18
N ALA A 88 8.26 3.67 -15.47
CA ALA A 88 7.07 4.33 -14.96
C ALA A 88 6.24 5.00 -16.07
N TRP A 89 6.85 5.37 -17.19
CA TRP A 89 6.25 6.22 -18.23
C TRP A 89 6.04 5.52 -19.57
N GLN A 90 6.66 4.35 -19.78
CA GLN A 90 6.64 3.67 -21.07
C GLN A 90 5.33 2.95 -21.39
N ASP A 91 4.55 2.57 -20.35
CA ASP A 91 3.29 1.86 -20.50
C ASP A 91 2.12 2.86 -20.52
N PRO A 92 1.35 2.94 -21.64
CA PRO A 92 0.24 3.88 -21.75
C PRO A 92 -0.94 3.57 -20.83
N THR A 93 -0.96 2.44 -20.16
CA THR A 93 -1.99 2.05 -19.19
C THR A 93 -1.68 2.47 -17.77
N HIS A 94 -0.49 3.03 -17.51
CA HIS A 94 -0.17 3.62 -16.23
C HIS A 94 -0.98 4.91 -16.01
N VAL A 95 -1.68 4.97 -14.91
CA VAL A 95 -2.50 6.13 -14.52
C VAL A 95 -1.82 6.98 -13.45
N ARG A 96 -0.70 6.52 -12.89
CA ARG A 96 0.11 7.24 -11.88
C ARG A 96 1.52 6.71 -11.79
N GLU A 97 2.40 7.60 -11.37
CA GLU A 97 3.76 7.26 -10.93
C GLU A 97 3.76 7.01 -9.41
N MET A 98 4.73 6.20 -8.97
CA MET A 98 4.86 5.81 -7.57
C MET A 98 6.24 6.18 -7.03
N ASN A 99 6.26 6.75 -5.83
CA ASN A 99 7.46 7.12 -5.10
C ASN A 99 7.32 6.85 -3.60
N GLU A 100 8.29 7.26 -2.81
CA GLU A 100 8.30 7.05 -1.35
C GLU A 100 7.12 7.72 -0.64
N ASN A 101 6.62 8.85 -1.17
CA ASN A 101 5.52 9.62 -0.59
C ASN A 101 4.15 9.03 -0.96
N SER A 102 4.08 8.11 -1.91
CA SER A 102 2.83 7.48 -2.34
C SER A 102 2.12 6.73 -1.21
N TRP A 103 2.85 6.42 -0.13
CA TRP A 103 2.34 5.64 1.00
C TRP A 103 1.81 6.49 2.15
N LEU A 104 2.03 7.81 2.16
CA LEU A 104 1.70 8.71 3.28
C LEU A 104 0.22 8.65 3.68
N TYR A 105 -0.69 8.64 2.71
CA TYR A 105 -2.13 8.58 2.96
C TYR A 105 -2.61 7.24 3.52
N TYR A 106 -1.81 6.19 3.38
CA TYR A 106 -2.11 4.86 3.88
C TYR A 106 -1.42 4.56 5.22
N THR A 107 -0.48 5.42 5.62
CA THR A 107 0.34 5.26 6.82
C THR A 107 0.09 6.39 7.81
N ASP A 108 0.74 7.53 7.62
CA ASP A 108 0.74 8.64 8.58
C ASP A 108 -0.51 9.53 8.48
N TRP A 109 -1.15 9.62 7.30
CA TRP A 109 -2.34 10.43 7.02
C TRP A 109 -3.60 9.57 6.78
N PHE A 110 -3.65 8.39 7.37
CA PHE A 110 -4.70 7.39 7.20
C PHE A 110 -6.12 7.92 7.44
N TRP A 111 -6.29 8.92 8.31
CA TRP A 111 -7.59 9.55 8.59
C TRP A 111 -8.19 10.27 7.37
N CYS A 112 -7.37 10.72 6.43
CA CYS A 112 -7.86 11.32 5.19
C CYS A 112 -8.70 10.34 4.36
N LEU A 113 -8.52 9.05 4.56
CA LEU A 113 -9.27 7.96 3.92
C LEU A 113 -10.44 7.47 4.79
N GLY A 114 -10.69 8.10 5.94
CA GLY A 114 -11.71 7.67 6.88
C GLY A 114 -11.32 6.42 7.69
N TRP A 115 -10.06 6.04 7.71
CA TRP A 115 -9.59 4.93 8.52
C TRP A 115 -9.35 5.39 9.94
N TYR A 116 -9.81 4.61 10.93
CA TYR A 116 -9.67 4.98 12.34
C TYR A 116 -9.14 3.86 13.23
N GLU A 117 -9.47 2.62 12.93
CA GLU A 117 -9.10 1.48 13.78
C GLU A 117 -7.79 0.83 13.36
N HIS A 118 -7.56 0.79 12.06
CA HIS A 118 -6.38 0.21 11.46
C HIS A 118 -5.79 1.16 10.42
N ARG A 119 -4.51 1.03 10.20
CA ARG A 119 -3.76 1.67 9.13
C ARG A 119 -2.63 0.78 8.67
N PHE A 120 -1.92 1.19 7.64
CA PHE A 120 -0.65 0.57 7.31
C PHE A 120 0.51 1.25 8.06
N ALA A 121 1.59 0.49 8.28
CA ALA A 121 2.90 0.98 8.65
C ALA A 121 3.91 0.45 7.63
N VAL A 122 4.88 1.25 7.22
CA VAL A 122 5.96 0.76 6.35
C VAL A 122 6.88 -0.15 7.16
N GLU A 123 6.87 -1.44 6.84
CA GLU A 123 7.78 -2.44 7.43
C GLU A 123 9.14 -2.40 6.73
N SER A 124 9.14 -2.33 5.39
CA SER A 124 10.35 -2.23 4.59
C SER A 124 10.10 -1.48 3.29
N ALA A 125 11.14 -0.82 2.77
CA ALA A 125 11.15 -0.21 1.45
C ALA A 125 12.55 -0.35 0.85
N GLY A 126 12.61 -0.58 -0.46
CA GLY A 126 13.85 -0.72 -1.20
C GLY A 126 13.63 -0.50 -2.70
N TYR A 127 14.72 -0.59 -3.46
CA TYR A 127 14.69 -0.38 -4.90
C TYR A 127 15.28 -1.56 -5.62
N LEU A 128 14.80 -1.79 -6.83
CA LEU A 128 15.29 -2.82 -7.73
C LEU A 128 15.71 -2.18 -9.06
N ASP A 129 16.76 -2.73 -9.66
CA ASP A 129 17.15 -2.39 -11.02
C ASP A 129 16.22 -3.05 -12.06
N ILE A 130 16.53 -2.87 -13.35
CA ILE A 130 15.73 -3.42 -14.45
C ILE A 130 15.76 -4.96 -14.51
N GLU A 131 16.76 -5.59 -13.92
CA GLU A 131 16.87 -7.05 -13.78
C GLU A 131 16.26 -7.56 -12.46
N LEU A 132 15.51 -6.70 -11.74
CA LEU A 132 14.85 -6.99 -10.47
C LEU A 132 15.81 -7.36 -9.32
N ARG A 133 17.06 -6.90 -9.39
CA ARG A 133 18.04 -7.04 -8.31
C ARG A 133 18.03 -5.80 -7.42
N GLU A 134 18.33 -5.97 -6.14
CA GLU A 134 18.47 -4.84 -5.23
C GLU A 134 19.48 -3.81 -5.77
N ALA A 135 19.07 -2.55 -5.72
CA ALA A 135 19.83 -1.45 -6.27
C ALA A 135 19.74 -0.20 -5.39
N PRO A 136 20.69 0.72 -5.45
CA PRO A 136 20.53 2.04 -4.87
C PRO A 136 19.49 2.84 -5.67
N ARG A 137 18.91 3.87 -5.02
CA ARG A 137 17.86 4.71 -5.56
C ARG A 137 18.18 5.28 -6.96
N GLU A 138 19.42 5.66 -7.18
CA GLU A 138 19.89 6.29 -8.42
C GLU A 138 19.84 5.35 -9.63
N ARG A 139 19.74 4.05 -9.38
CA ARG A 139 19.61 3.02 -10.42
C ARG A 139 18.27 2.28 -10.36
N ALA A 140 17.32 2.81 -9.60
CA ALA A 140 16.03 2.19 -9.43
C ALA A 140 15.22 2.19 -10.72
N ALA A 141 14.77 1.01 -11.15
CA ALA A 141 13.72 0.82 -12.13
C ALA A 141 12.37 0.57 -11.45
N PHE A 142 12.40 -0.10 -10.30
CA PHE A 142 11.22 -0.42 -9.49
C PHE A 142 11.45 -0.07 -8.02
N MET A 143 10.35 0.15 -7.32
CA MET A 143 10.33 0.29 -5.86
C MET A 143 9.56 -0.89 -5.28
N LYS A 144 10.13 -1.52 -4.26
CA LYS A 144 9.48 -2.59 -3.49
C LYS A 144 9.18 -2.07 -2.09
N VAL A 145 7.92 -2.23 -1.65
CA VAL A 145 7.46 -1.79 -0.34
C VAL A 145 6.65 -2.88 0.33
N THR A 146 6.88 -3.10 1.60
CA THR A 146 6.03 -3.95 2.44
C THR A 146 5.31 -3.08 3.45
N LEU A 147 3.99 -3.10 3.38
CA LEU A 147 3.10 -2.41 4.30
C LEU A 147 2.50 -3.43 5.28
N LEU A 148 2.63 -3.16 6.57
CA LEU A 148 2.09 -3.98 7.65
C LEU A 148 0.76 -3.39 8.13
N LYS A 149 -0.32 -4.17 8.20
CA LYS A 149 -1.57 -3.75 8.85
C LYS A 149 -1.36 -3.70 10.36
N VAL A 150 -1.59 -2.54 10.95
CA VAL A 150 -1.46 -2.30 12.39
C VAL A 150 -2.73 -1.65 12.94
N GLU A 151 -3.01 -1.91 14.22
CA GLU A 151 -4.02 -1.15 14.96
C GLU A 151 -3.51 0.26 15.25
N THR A 152 -4.42 1.22 15.19
CA THR A 152 -4.13 2.59 15.61
C THR A 152 -4.12 2.69 17.13
N THR A 153 -3.18 3.45 17.64
CA THR A 153 -3.14 3.80 19.06
C THR A 153 -4.27 4.76 19.43
N LEU A 154 -4.62 4.86 20.70
CA LEU A 154 -5.61 5.84 21.19
C LEU A 154 -5.22 7.27 20.78
N ARG A 155 -3.93 7.60 20.87
CA ARG A 155 -3.40 8.92 20.48
C ARG A 155 -3.64 9.21 18.99
N GLU A 156 -3.33 8.26 18.12
CA GLU A 156 -3.55 8.38 16.67
C GLU A 156 -5.04 8.58 16.35
N ARG A 157 -5.94 7.82 17.02
CA ARG A 157 -7.39 7.98 16.86
C ARG A 157 -7.89 9.35 17.30
N MET A 158 -7.38 9.88 18.41
CA MET A 158 -7.71 11.22 18.88
C MET A 158 -7.24 12.28 17.88
N THR A 159 -5.98 12.19 17.41
CA THR A 159 -5.44 13.08 16.38
C THR A 159 -6.26 13.01 15.09
N ALA A 160 -6.58 11.82 14.61
CA ALA A 160 -7.40 11.62 13.43
C ALA A 160 -8.77 12.29 13.53
N ARG A 161 -9.46 12.16 14.66
CA ARG A 161 -10.75 12.82 14.92
C ARG A 161 -10.62 14.34 14.88
N THR A 162 -9.59 14.89 15.49
CA THR A 162 -9.34 16.34 15.52
C THR A 162 -9.06 16.87 14.11
N MET A 163 -8.19 16.21 13.38
CA MET A 163 -7.83 16.59 12.00
C MET A 163 -9.02 16.50 11.04
N SER A 164 -9.86 15.47 11.18
CA SER A 164 -11.06 15.29 10.36
C SER A 164 -12.14 16.33 10.66
N ALA A 165 -12.20 16.85 11.89
CA ALA A 165 -13.18 17.86 12.29
C ALA A 165 -12.79 19.28 11.87
N GLY A 166 -11.59 19.50 11.33
CA GLY A 166 -11.07 20.83 11.01
C GLY A 166 -10.90 21.74 12.24
N ILE A 167 -10.77 21.15 13.44
CA ILE A 167 -10.62 21.87 14.69
C ILE A 167 -9.14 22.25 14.85
N GLU A 168 -8.83 23.54 14.97
CA GLU A 168 -7.52 23.99 15.39
C GLU A 168 -7.25 23.49 16.81
N LEU A 169 -6.13 22.76 16.97
CA LEU A 169 -5.69 22.32 18.29
C LEU A 169 -5.18 23.54 19.07
N PRO A 170 -5.52 23.69 20.36
CA PRO A 170 -4.85 24.68 21.22
C PRO A 170 -3.33 24.48 21.17
N GLU A 171 -2.57 25.59 21.26
CA GLU A 171 -1.09 25.57 21.11
C GLU A 171 -0.38 24.68 22.12
N ASP A 172 -1.01 24.38 23.26
CA ASP A 172 -0.50 23.54 24.34
C ASP A 172 -0.77 22.05 24.15
N VAL A 173 -1.56 21.64 23.15
CA VAL A 173 -1.73 20.23 22.82
C VAL A 173 -0.53 19.78 22.01
N PRO A 174 0.29 18.83 22.51
CA PRO A 174 1.46 18.38 21.78
C PRO A 174 1.06 17.71 20.48
N VAL A 175 1.21 18.42 19.37
CA VAL A 175 1.07 17.88 18.04
C VAL A 175 2.10 16.75 17.88
N PRO A 176 1.71 15.56 17.36
CA PRO A 176 2.69 14.51 17.10
C PRO A 176 3.78 15.05 16.17
N THR A 177 4.99 15.16 16.69
CA THR A 177 6.17 15.72 15.98
C THR A 177 6.70 14.83 14.85
N ARG A 178 5.91 13.91 14.35
CA ARG A 178 6.18 13.15 13.14
C ARG A 178 5.29 13.60 11.99
N LEU A 179 5.29 14.87 11.72
CA LEU A 179 5.22 15.32 10.34
C LEU A 179 6.52 14.83 9.69
N TYR A 180 6.39 14.04 8.67
CA TYR A 180 7.44 13.50 7.83
C TYR A 180 8.79 14.24 7.99
N ARG A 181 9.76 13.61 8.65
CA ARG A 181 11.17 13.92 8.42
C ARG A 181 11.59 13.03 7.26
N PRO A 182 11.93 13.60 6.09
CA PRO A 182 12.63 12.84 5.08
C PRO A 182 13.82 12.17 5.77
N ARG A 183 13.97 10.85 5.64
CA ARG A 183 15.18 10.18 6.10
C ARG A 183 16.32 10.92 5.44
N GLN A 184 17.23 11.47 6.24
CA GLN A 184 18.48 11.99 5.72
C GLN A 184 19.12 10.87 4.91
N PRO A 185 19.63 11.16 3.71
CA PRO A 185 20.38 10.18 2.96
C PRO A 185 21.45 9.58 3.88
N ALA A 186 21.61 8.26 3.84
CA ALA A 186 22.66 7.59 4.59
C ALA A 186 24.00 8.29 4.29
N PRO A 187 24.85 8.53 5.30
CA PRO A 187 26.13 9.17 5.06
C PRO A 187 26.89 8.38 3.98
N ALA A 188 27.36 9.07 2.97
CA ALA A 188 28.17 8.49 1.92
C ALA A 188 29.33 7.76 2.57
N LEU A 189 29.45 6.44 2.33
CA LEU A 189 30.60 5.67 2.71
C LEU A 189 31.79 6.26 1.94
N SER A 190 32.64 7.02 2.64
CA SER A 190 33.94 7.41 2.11
C SER A 190 34.78 6.15 1.94
N VAL A 191 34.99 5.74 0.70
CA VAL A 191 36.03 4.76 0.38
C VAL A 191 37.37 5.47 0.60
N VAL A 192 38.05 5.10 1.68
CA VAL A 192 39.44 5.46 1.87
C VAL A 192 40.26 4.56 0.95
N SER A 193 40.94 5.18 -0.01
CA SER A 193 41.92 4.57 -0.90
C SER A 193 43.17 4.07 -0.15
#